data_a1739ca30ccbefbb5fa783b02558c2ed
#
_entry.id   a1739ca30ccbefbb5fa783b02558c2ed
#
_cell.length_a   1.000
_cell.length_b   1.000
_cell.length_c   1.000
_cell.angle_alpha   90.00
_cell.angle_beta   90.00
_cell.angle_gamma   90.00
#
_symmetry.space_group_name_H-M   'P 1'
#
loop_
_entity.id
_entity.type
_entity.pdbx_description
1 polymer ?
#
loop_
_entity_poly.entity_id
_entity_poly.type
_entity_poly.pdbx_seq_one_letter_code
_entity_poly.pdbx_strand_id
1 'polypeptide(L)'
;MNSHKDLYNMGKKGKDIIQAKGFTIEVITNDFVNDFISLTDIAKYKSDEPNDVIKNWMRSKDTIEFLGLWELLNNPNFKPVEFDGFKKEAGYNAFTMSPKKWIENTNAIGLISRAGRNGGTFAHKDIAFEFASWISAEFKLYIIKDYERLKQDETNRLSLHQLLVLANMESYNAILIKQGIPQRERLLLLNKMAIEQLKIIENHHGKLLP
;
A
#
# COMPACT_ATOMS: atom_id res chain seq x y z
N MET A 1 10.82 27.25 -14.14
CA MET A 1 10.81 25.90 -14.75
C MET A 1 10.80 24.85 -13.64
N ASN A 2 9.62 24.62 -13.06
CA ASN A 2 9.39 23.60 -12.01
C ASN A 2 7.93 23.17 -12.08
N SER A 3 7.51 22.51 -13.16
CA SER A 3 6.10 22.15 -13.32
C SER A 3 5.83 20.66 -13.62
N HIS A 4 6.81 19.78 -13.50
CA HIS A 4 6.63 18.33 -13.74
C HIS A 4 6.76 17.44 -12.51
N LYS A 5 7.11 17.99 -11.32
CA LYS A 5 7.20 17.20 -10.07
C LYS A 5 5.92 17.18 -9.25
N ASP A 6 4.97 18.07 -9.50
CA ASP A 6 3.76 18.20 -8.67
C ASP A 6 2.55 17.37 -9.14
N LEU A 7 2.64 16.74 -10.30
CA LEU A 7 1.56 15.88 -10.84
C LEU A 7 1.57 14.43 -10.32
N TYR A 8 2.66 14.00 -9.65
CA TYR A 8 2.80 12.63 -9.12
C TYR A 8 2.41 12.47 -7.65
N ASN A 9 1.99 13.54 -6.97
CA ASN A 9 1.73 13.53 -5.52
C ASN A 9 0.23 13.61 -5.13
N MET A 10 -0.70 13.15 -5.97
CA MET A 10 -2.13 13.16 -5.68
C MET A 10 -2.74 11.78 -5.38
N GLY A 11 -1.98 10.84 -4.87
CA GLY A 11 -2.51 9.66 -4.18
C GLY A 11 -2.79 10.01 -2.72
N LYS A 12 -4.04 10.32 -2.33
CA LYS A 12 -4.40 10.37 -0.90
C LYS A 12 -4.12 9.00 -0.32
N LYS A 13 -3.21 8.94 0.68
CA LYS A 13 -2.95 7.72 1.45
C LYS A 13 -4.28 7.25 2.05
N GLY A 14 -4.85 6.19 1.51
CA GLY A 14 -6.00 5.50 2.07
C GLY A 14 -5.56 4.60 3.23
N LYS A 15 -6.49 4.28 4.12
CA LYS A 15 -6.33 3.24 5.12
C LYS A 15 -7.38 2.19 4.83
N ASP A 16 -6.93 0.98 4.60
CA ASP A 16 -7.77 -0.19 4.44
C ASP A 16 -7.51 -1.20 5.56
N ILE A 17 -8.37 -2.19 5.68
CA ILE A 17 -8.33 -3.17 6.75
C ILE A 17 -8.42 -4.57 6.16
N ILE A 18 -7.47 -5.42 6.54
CA ILE A 18 -7.51 -6.86 6.34
C ILE A 18 -8.09 -7.51 7.61
N GLN A 19 -9.04 -8.44 7.46
CA GLN A 19 -9.57 -9.25 8.54
C GLN A 19 -9.02 -10.67 8.45
N ALA A 20 -8.19 -11.09 9.40
CA ALA A 20 -7.61 -12.42 9.43
C ALA A 20 -7.80 -13.07 10.79
N LYS A 21 -8.61 -14.13 10.87
CA LYS A 21 -8.88 -14.91 12.11
C LYS A 21 -9.26 -14.04 13.33
N GLY A 22 -10.08 -13.02 13.13
CA GLY A 22 -10.52 -12.11 14.21
C GLY A 22 -9.53 -10.99 14.53
N PHE A 23 -8.40 -10.90 13.81
CA PHE A 23 -7.45 -9.80 13.92
C PHE A 23 -7.71 -8.77 12.83
N THR A 24 -7.68 -7.50 13.22
CA THR A 24 -7.76 -6.35 12.33
C THR A 24 -6.36 -5.87 12.02
N ILE A 25 -5.99 -5.86 10.73
CA ILE A 25 -4.64 -5.50 10.26
C ILE A 25 -4.76 -4.27 9.37
N GLU A 26 -4.10 -3.18 9.78
CA GLU A 26 -4.09 -1.93 9.02
C GLU A 26 -3.26 -2.07 7.74
N VAL A 27 -3.80 -1.56 6.63
CA VAL A 27 -3.12 -1.41 5.34
C VAL A 27 -3.05 0.08 5.00
N ILE A 28 -1.88 0.56 4.67
CA ILE A 28 -1.67 1.90 4.11
C ILE A 28 -1.63 1.73 2.60
N THR A 29 -2.67 2.18 1.93
CA THR A 29 -2.78 2.12 0.48
C THR A 29 -2.16 3.38 -0.13
N ASN A 30 -1.15 3.21 -0.96
CA ASN A 30 -0.55 4.31 -1.74
C ASN A 30 -0.94 4.22 -3.22
N ASP A 31 -0.77 3.05 -3.78
CA ASP A 31 -1.14 2.63 -5.12
C ASP A 31 -1.21 1.08 -5.12
N PHE A 32 -1.65 0.47 -6.22
CA PHE A 32 -1.78 -1.00 -6.32
C PHE A 32 -0.45 -1.77 -6.15
N VAL A 33 0.67 -1.08 -6.26
CA VAL A 33 2.01 -1.68 -6.25
C VAL A 33 2.66 -1.54 -4.87
N ASN A 34 2.46 -0.39 -4.21
CA ASN A 34 3.22 0.02 -3.03
C ASN A 34 2.35 0.07 -1.75
N ASP A 35 1.52 -0.95 -1.52
CA ASP A 35 0.77 -1.07 -0.27
C ASP A 35 1.66 -1.51 0.88
N PHE A 36 1.44 -0.92 2.05
CA PHE A 36 2.14 -1.25 3.29
C PHE A 36 1.17 -1.85 4.31
N ILE A 37 1.51 -3.02 4.84
CA ILE A 37 0.70 -3.78 5.80
C ILE A 37 1.34 -3.70 7.18
N SER A 38 0.52 -3.56 8.23
CA SER A 38 0.97 -3.47 9.60
C SER A 38 1.58 -4.78 10.10
N LEU A 39 2.92 -4.83 10.24
CA LEU A 39 3.61 -5.95 10.91
C LEU A 39 3.25 -6.01 12.39
N THR A 40 3.00 -4.85 13.02
CA THR A 40 2.60 -4.79 14.43
C THR A 40 1.28 -5.53 14.66
N ASP A 41 0.29 -5.37 13.77
CA ASP A 41 -0.99 -6.07 13.90
C ASP A 41 -0.87 -7.56 13.58
N ILE A 42 -0.07 -7.93 12.56
CA ILE A 42 0.26 -9.33 12.28
C ILE A 42 0.94 -10.00 13.49
N ALA A 43 1.88 -9.30 14.14
CA ALA A 43 2.62 -9.83 15.28
C ALA A 43 1.73 -10.10 16.49
N LYS A 44 0.65 -9.36 16.69
CA LYS A 44 -0.35 -9.58 17.75
C LYS A 44 -1.00 -10.97 17.69
N TYR A 45 -1.03 -11.60 16.51
CA TYR A 45 -1.48 -12.99 16.39
C TYR A 45 -0.61 -13.96 17.18
N LYS A 46 0.67 -13.65 17.38
CA LYS A 46 1.64 -14.50 18.07
C LYS A 46 1.88 -14.12 19.53
N SER A 47 1.79 -12.82 19.87
CA SER A 47 2.12 -12.31 21.21
C SER A 47 1.56 -10.91 21.43
N ASP A 48 1.24 -10.61 22.69
CA ASP A 48 0.88 -9.26 23.16
C ASP A 48 2.05 -8.26 23.13
N GLU A 49 3.29 -8.77 22.88
CA GLU A 49 4.50 -7.96 22.72
C GLU A 49 4.97 -7.95 21.23
N PRO A 50 4.24 -7.27 20.34
CA PRO A 50 4.46 -7.34 18.89
C PRO A 50 5.85 -6.85 18.47
N ASN A 51 6.43 -5.90 19.19
CA ASN A 51 7.75 -5.37 18.88
C ASN A 51 8.85 -6.43 19.07
N ASP A 52 8.72 -7.30 20.05
CA ASP A 52 9.70 -8.36 20.28
C ASP A 52 9.55 -9.49 19.27
N VAL A 53 8.33 -9.77 18.83
CA VAL A 53 8.08 -10.69 17.71
C VAL A 53 8.79 -10.21 16.44
N ILE A 54 8.65 -8.92 16.09
CA ILE A 54 9.28 -8.33 14.92
C ILE A 54 10.82 -8.36 15.05
N LYS A 55 11.37 -7.98 16.21
CA LYS A 55 12.82 -8.06 16.46
C LYS A 55 13.35 -9.48 16.36
N ASN A 56 12.62 -10.48 16.88
CA ASN A 56 13.02 -11.89 16.78
C ASN A 56 13.05 -12.38 15.34
N TRP A 57 12.07 -11.98 14.52
CA TRP A 57 12.07 -12.25 13.09
C TRP A 57 13.30 -11.62 12.40
N MET A 58 13.62 -10.36 12.71
CA MET A 58 14.76 -9.63 12.14
C MET A 58 16.13 -10.11 12.63
N ARG A 59 16.21 -11.04 13.60
CA ARG A 59 17.48 -11.66 14.03
C ARG A 59 17.91 -12.80 13.10
N SER A 60 16.96 -13.37 12.35
CA SER A 60 17.25 -14.47 11.43
C SER A 60 18.10 -14.00 10.26
N LYS A 61 19.06 -14.84 9.85
CA LYS A 61 19.88 -14.59 8.69
C LYS A 61 19.04 -14.56 7.42
N ASP A 62 18.09 -15.49 7.30
CA ASP A 62 17.19 -15.57 6.13
C ASP A 62 16.35 -14.31 5.98
N THR A 63 15.87 -13.74 7.11
CA THR A 63 15.13 -12.48 7.10
C THR A 63 15.99 -11.32 6.63
N ILE A 64 17.22 -11.19 7.15
CA ILE A 64 18.13 -10.11 6.72
C ILE A 64 18.49 -10.26 5.24
N GLU A 65 18.74 -11.47 4.76
CA GLU A 65 18.97 -11.72 3.34
C GLU A 65 17.76 -11.36 2.48
N PHE A 66 16.54 -11.75 2.88
CA PHE A 66 15.32 -11.44 2.16
C PHE A 66 15.09 -9.91 2.09
N LEU A 67 15.17 -9.22 3.23
CA LEU A 67 15.03 -7.76 3.29
C LEU A 67 16.05 -7.06 2.40
N GLY A 68 17.31 -7.48 2.44
CA GLY A 68 18.37 -6.90 1.62
C GLY A 68 18.16 -7.14 0.12
N LEU A 69 17.74 -8.35 -0.28
CA LEU A 69 17.41 -8.65 -1.68
C LEU A 69 16.23 -7.82 -2.17
N TRP A 70 15.18 -7.68 -1.35
CA TRP A 70 14.04 -6.85 -1.71
C TRP A 70 14.46 -5.39 -1.93
N GLU A 71 15.28 -4.84 -1.04
CA GLU A 71 15.79 -3.46 -1.16
C GLU A 71 16.68 -3.30 -2.40
N LEU A 72 17.58 -4.24 -2.68
CA LEU A 72 18.43 -4.20 -3.88
C LEU A 72 17.62 -4.15 -5.17
N LEU A 73 16.46 -4.82 -5.21
CA LEU A 73 15.58 -4.86 -6.38
C LEU A 73 14.73 -3.58 -6.52
N ASN A 74 14.35 -2.94 -5.41
CA ASN A 74 13.31 -1.91 -5.41
C ASN A 74 13.83 -0.52 -4.97
N ASN A 75 15.06 -0.42 -4.42
CA ASN A 75 15.58 0.80 -3.82
C ASN A 75 16.94 1.19 -4.40
N PRO A 76 17.00 2.13 -5.35
CA PRO A 76 18.27 2.58 -5.94
C PRO A 76 19.20 3.30 -4.96
N ASN A 77 18.67 3.74 -3.80
CA ASN A 77 19.44 4.46 -2.77
C ASN A 77 19.79 3.55 -1.57
N PHE A 78 19.59 2.24 -1.68
CA PHE A 78 19.96 1.27 -0.66
C PHE A 78 21.46 1.23 -0.45
N LYS A 79 21.90 0.96 0.77
CA LYS A 79 23.32 0.88 1.14
C LYS A 79 23.76 -0.58 1.25
N PRO A 80 24.29 -1.21 0.19
CA PRO A 80 24.62 -2.63 0.19
C PRO A 80 25.77 -2.97 1.13
N VAL A 81 26.70 -2.06 1.38
CA VAL A 81 27.86 -2.28 2.28
C VAL A 81 27.39 -2.46 3.72
N GLU A 82 26.44 -1.64 4.17
CA GLU A 82 25.84 -1.77 5.51
C GLU A 82 25.03 -3.07 5.64
N PHE A 83 24.30 -3.42 4.59
CA PHE A 83 23.59 -4.68 4.51
C PHE A 83 24.53 -5.89 4.62
N ASP A 84 25.64 -5.90 3.91
CA ASP A 84 26.63 -6.98 3.97
C ASP A 84 27.21 -7.15 5.38
N GLY A 85 27.39 -6.03 6.11
CA GLY A 85 27.77 -6.05 7.51
C GLY A 85 26.73 -6.78 8.36
N PHE A 86 25.47 -6.41 8.25
CA PHE A 86 24.38 -7.05 8.99
C PHE A 86 24.17 -8.53 8.63
N LYS A 87 24.30 -8.86 7.35
CA LYS A 87 24.20 -10.25 6.86
C LYS A 87 25.26 -11.16 7.48
N LYS A 88 26.48 -10.66 7.70
CA LYS A 88 27.56 -11.42 8.35
C LYS A 88 27.29 -11.69 9.83
N GLU A 89 26.63 -10.74 10.52
CA GLU A 89 26.34 -10.82 11.95
C GLU A 89 25.00 -11.53 12.24
N ALA A 90 24.09 -11.55 11.26
CA ALA A 90 22.75 -12.12 11.42
C ALA A 90 22.83 -13.63 11.77
N GLY A 91 21.98 -14.03 12.72
CA GLY A 91 21.92 -15.40 13.25
C GLY A 91 22.85 -15.66 14.45
N TYR A 92 23.82 -14.80 14.75
CA TYR A 92 24.60 -14.93 15.98
C TYR A 92 23.77 -14.50 17.21
N ASN A 93 24.03 -15.14 18.37
CA ASN A 93 23.24 -14.88 19.59
C ASN A 93 23.25 -13.42 20.04
N ALA A 94 24.36 -12.71 19.84
CA ALA A 94 24.48 -11.28 20.20
C ALA A 94 23.84 -10.33 19.17
N PHE A 95 23.49 -10.82 17.98
CA PHE A 95 22.91 -9.98 16.94
C PHE A 95 21.49 -9.53 17.30
N THR A 96 21.26 -8.24 17.22
CA THR A 96 19.94 -7.64 17.42
C THR A 96 19.66 -6.64 16.31
N MET A 97 18.47 -6.73 15.72
CA MET A 97 18.01 -5.81 14.69
C MET A 97 16.61 -5.29 15.03
N SER A 98 16.38 -4.02 14.76
CA SER A 98 15.05 -3.41 14.84
C SER A 98 14.70 -2.74 13.50
N PRO A 99 13.41 -2.57 13.18
CA PRO A 99 12.98 -1.86 11.97
C PRO A 99 13.63 -0.48 11.84
N LYS A 100 13.67 0.29 12.92
CA LYS A 100 14.29 1.61 12.95
C LYS A 100 15.79 1.55 12.61
N LYS A 101 16.55 0.65 13.27
CA LYS A 101 17.99 0.46 13.02
C LYS A 101 18.26 0.05 11.57
N TRP A 102 17.44 -0.86 11.02
CA TRP A 102 17.52 -1.27 9.62
C TRP A 102 17.34 -0.07 8.68
N ILE A 103 16.25 0.68 8.82
CA ILE A 103 15.91 1.83 7.97
C ILE A 103 17.04 2.89 8.01
N GLU A 104 17.48 3.28 9.20
CA GLU A 104 18.44 4.36 9.38
C GLU A 104 19.84 4.01 8.83
N ASN A 105 20.28 2.77 8.97
CA ASN A 105 21.60 2.37 8.51
C ASN A 105 21.65 2.06 7.02
N THR A 106 20.64 1.34 6.51
CA THR A 106 20.66 0.85 5.12
C THR A 106 19.93 1.77 4.13
N ASN A 107 19.28 2.82 4.61
CA ASN A 107 18.40 3.68 3.82
C ASN A 107 17.23 2.89 3.19
N ALA A 108 16.71 1.91 3.91
CA ALA A 108 15.64 1.02 3.46
C ALA A 108 14.31 1.76 3.26
N ILE A 109 13.55 1.34 2.23
CA ILE A 109 12.21 1.87 1.92
C ILE A 109 11.10 0.83 2.11
N GLY A 110 11.42 -0.45 2.18
CA GLY A 110 10.45 -1.54 2.33
C GLY A 110 9.82 -1.64 3.71
N LEU A 111 10.35 -0.92 4.70
CA LEU A 111 9.81 -0.83 6.06
C LEU A 111 9.53 0.62 6.45
N ILE A 112 8.46 0.83 7.22
CA ILE A 112 8.12 2.11 7.85
C ILE A 112 8.00 1.88 9.35
N SER A 113 8.73 2.66 10.16
CA SER A 113 8.63 2.61 11.62
C SER A 113 8.12 3.94 12.15
N ARG A 114 6.97 3.93 12.82
CA ARG A 114 6.34 5.11 13.42
C ARG A 114 6.35 4.99 14.92
N ALA A 115 6.82 6.04 15.61
CA ALA A 115 6.78 6.13 17.06
C ALA A 115 5.43 6.68 17.55
N GLY A 116 5.13 6.46 18.84
CA GLY A 116 3.96 7.03 19.52
C GLY A 116 2.81 6.04 19.73
N ARG A 117 1.74 6.51 20.39
CA ARG A 117 0.58 5.71 20.82
C ARG A 117 -0.15 5.01 19.65
N ASN A 118 -0.19 5.67 18.50
CA ASN A 118 -0.76 5.13 17.24
C ASN A 118 0.34 4.77 16.26
N GLY A 119 1.55 4.51 16.74
CA GLY A 119 2.68 4.09 15.96
C GLY A 119 2.64 2.59 15.66
N GLY A 120 3.65 2.14 14.92
CA GLY A 120 3.80 0.73 14.57
C GLY A 120 4.83 0.55 13.48
N THR A 121 5.07 -0.70 13.14
CA THR A 121 5.92 -1.09 12.02
C THR A 121 5.04 -1.58 10.88
N PHE A 122 5.22 -0.99 9.72
CA PHE A 122 4.56 -1.37 8.47
C PHE A 122 5.63 -1.86 7.50
N ALA A 123 5.26 -2.78 6.64
CA ALA A 123 6.12 -3.29 5.58
C ALA A 123 5.40 -3.29 4.23
N HIS A 124 6.16 -3.14 3.15
CA HIS A 124 5.65 -3.45 1.82
C HIS A 124 4.98 -4.83 1.82
N LYS A 125 3.92 -5.02 1.03
CA LYS A 125 3.11 -6.24 1.02
C LYS A 125 3.95 -7.53 0.89
N ASP A 126 4.99 -7.53 0.05
CA ASP A 126 5.86 -8.70 -0.14
C ASP A 126 6.59 -9.08 1.15
N ILE A 127 7.11 -8.07 1.86
CA ILE A 127 7.81 -8.25 3.15
C ILE A 127 6.80 -8.67 4.24
N ALA A 128 5.60 -8.10 4.22
CA ALA A 128 4.56 -8.45 5.17
C ALA A 128 4.07 -9.89 5.00
N PHE A 129 3.96 -10.39 3.76
CA PHE A 129 3.60 -11.78 3.48
C PHE A 129 4.71 -12.75 3.90
N GLU A 130 5.98 -12.38 3.76
CA GLU A 130 7.09 -13.16 4.29
C GLU A 130 7.05 -13.22 5.82
N PHE A 131 6.86 -12.09 6.49
CA PHE A 131 6.67 -12.06 7.94
C PHE A 131 5.48 -12.91 8.40
N ALA A 132 4.33 -12.81 7.73
CA ALA A 132 3.16 -13.63 8.02
C ALA A 132 3.44 -15.13 7.85
N SER A 133 4.28 -15.49 6.85
CA SER A 133 4.75 -16.87 6.63
C SER A 133 5.57 -17.39 7.81
N TRP A 134 6.45 -16.56 8.35
CA TRP A 134 7.25 -16.88 9.53
C TRP A 134 6.39 -17.00 10.80
N ILE A 135 5.31 -16.21 10.91
CA ILE A 135 4.35 -16.32 12.02
C ILE A 135 3.60 -17.65 11.96
N SER A 136 2.92 -17.92 10.82
CA SER A 136 2.13 -19.15 10.58
C SER A 136 1.76 -19.25 9.11
N ALA A 137 1.98 -20.40 8.49
CA ALA A 137 1.57 -20.66 7.11
C ALA A 137 0.05 -20.52 6.91
N GLU A 138 -0.74 -20.95 7.90
CA GLU A 138 -2.19 -20.81 7.87
C GLU A 138 -2.59 -19.34 7.92
N PHE A 139 -2.02 -18.55 8.82
CA PHE A 139 -2.31 -17.12 8.96
C PHE A 139 -1.93 -16.36 7.69
N LYS A 140 -0.80 -16.71 7.06
CA LYS A 140 -0.41 -16.17 5.75
C LYS A 140 -1.52 -16.34 4.70
N LEU A 141 -2.13 -17.52 4.62
CA LEU A 141 -3.19 -17.78 3.64
C LEU A 141 -4.42 -16.89 3.88
N TYR A 142 -4.79 -16.64 5.12
CA TYR A 142 -5.89 -15.72 5.44
C TYR A 142 -5.58 -14.30 5.03
N ILE A 143 -4.38 -13.80 5.33
CA ILE A 143 -3.95 -12.45 4.95
C ILE A 143 -3.96 -12.29 3.42
N ILE A 144 -3.40 -13.25 2.68
CA ILE A 144 -3.37 -13.20 1.21
C ILE A 144 -4.78 -13.15 0.66
N LYS A 145 -5.67 -14.06 1.09
CA LYS A 145 -7.04 -14.13 0.57
C LYS A 145 -7.85 -12.87 0.85
N ASP A 146 -7.73 -12.31 2.06
CA ASP A 146 -8.46 -11.09 2.37
C ASP A 146 -7.87 -9.87 1.66
N TYR A 147 -6.55 -9.83 1.46
CA TYR A 147 -5.91 -8.81 0.63
C TYR A 147 -6.38 -8.89 -0.84
N GLU A 148 -6.45 -10.10 -1.42
CA GLU A 148 -6.97 -10.29 -2.77
C GLU A 148 -8.43 -9.83 -2.90
N ARG A 149 -9.28 -10.16 -1.91
CA ARG A 149 -10.66 -9.68 -1.83
C ARG A 149 -10.73 -8.15 -1.81
N LEU A 150 -9.93 -7.52 -0.95
CA LEU A 150 -9.85 -6.06 -0.83
C LEU A 150 -9.52 -5.43 -2.19
N LYS A 151 -8.53 -5.97 -2.90
CA LYS A 151 -8.11 -5.46 -4.22
C LYS A 151 -9.17 -5.70 -5.30
N GLN A 152 -9.87 -6.82 -5.25
CA GLN A 152 -10.98 -7.08 -6.17
C GLN A 152 -12.14 -6.10 -5.94
N ASP A 153 -12.48 -5.81 -4.68
CA ASP A 153 -13.53 -4.85 -4.32
C ASP A 153 -13.15 -3.44 -4.81
N GLU A 154 -11.89 -3.02 -4.65
CA GLU A 154 -11.38 -1.75 -5.16
C GLU A 154 -11.48 -1.66 -6.69
N THR A 155 -11.06 -2.71 -7.40
CA THR A 155 -11.15 -2.79 -8.87
C THR A 155 -12.60 -2.72 -9.34
N ASN A 156 -13.51 -3.45 -8.68
CA ASN A 156 -14.94 -3.45 -9.02
C ASN A 156 -15.57 -2.06 -8.82
N ARG A 157 -15.21 -1.33 -7.76
CA ARG A 157 -15.69 0.04 -7.52
C ARG A 157 -15.23 0.99 -8.62
N LEU A 158 -13.94 0.93 -8.99
CA LEU A 158 -13.40 1.76 -10.08
C LEU A 158 -14.11 1.48 -11.41
N SER A 159 -14.34 0.19 -11.73
CA SER A 159 -15.06 -0.20 -12.95
C SER A 159 -16.50 0.31 -12.96
N LEU A 160 -17.19 0.24 -11.84
CA LEU A 160 -18.57 0.77 -11.71
C LEU A 160 -18.61 2.30 -11.92
N HIS A 161 -17.67 3.04 -11.33
CA HIS A 161 -17.58 4.48 -11.52
C HIS A 161 -17.33 4.87 -12.98
N GLN A 162 -16.43 4.14 -13.66
CA GLN A 162 -16.16 4.35 -15.08
C GLN A 162 -17.41 4.09 -15.95
N LEU A 163 -18.15 3.02 -15.67
CA LEU A 163 -19.41 2.72 -16.37
C LEU A 163 -20.46 3.79 -16.14
N LEU A 164 -20.60 4.33 -14.93
CA LEU A 164 -21.52 5.42 -14.63
C LEU A 164 -21.17 6.70 -15.39
N VAL A 165 -19.88 7.06 -15.46
CA VAL A 165 -19.43 8.22 -16.24
C VAL A 165 -19.76 8.03 -17.72
N LEU A 166 -19.50 6.86 -18.31
CA LEU A 166 -19.82 6.57 -19.70
C LEU A 166 -21.33 6.66 -19.98
N ALA A 167 -22.16 6.03 -19.16
CA ALA A 167 -23.61 6.07 -19.29
C ALA A 167 -24.18 7.50 -19.22
N ASN A 168 -23.65 8.32 -18.33
CA ASN A 168 -24.03 9.73 -18.21
C ASN A 168 -23.59 10.52 -19.45
N MET A 169 -22.39 10.27 -19.98
CA MET A 169 -21.91 10.91 -21.21
C MET A 169 -22.78 10.57 -22.43
N GLU A 170 -23.19 9.32 -22.58
CA GLU A 170 -24.08 8.89 -23.66
C GLU A 170 -25.45 9.58 -23.58
N SER A 171 -26.05 9.60 -22.40
CA SER A 171 -27.33 10.24 -22.14
C SER A 171 -27.27 11.75 -22.41
N TYR A 172 -26.23 12.41 -21.94
CA TYR A 172 -26.02 13.84 -22.14
C TYR A 172 -25.77 14.18 -23.62
N ASN A 173 -24.96 13.38 -24.31
CA ASN A 173 -24.75 13.54 -25.75
C ASN A 173 -26.05 13.42 -26.56
N ALA A 174 -26.93 12.48 -26.21
CA ALA A 174 -28.24 12.34 -26.85
C ALA A 174 -29.13 13.60 -26.67
N ILE A 175 -29.09 14.24 -25.50
CA ILE A 175 -29.79 15.50 -25.24
C ILE A 175 -29.22 16.63 -26.10
N LEU A 176 -27.89 16.76 -26.15
CA LEU A 176 -27.22 17.81 -26.94
C LEU A 176 -27.50 17.67 -28.45
N ILE A 177 -27.61 16.43 -28.96
CA ILE A 177 -28.00 16.15 -30.34
C ILE A 177 -29.44 16.67 -30.60
N LYS A 178 -30.36 16.34 -29.70
CA LYS A 178 -31.76 16.82 -29.80
C LYS A 178 -31.86 18.34 -29.76
N GLN A 179 -30.97 19.01 -29.09
CA GLN A 179 -30.87 20.47 -29.02
C GLN A 179 -30.18 21.11 -30.24
N GLY A 180 -29.70 20.29 -31.20
CA GLY A 180 -29.05 20.77 -32.41
C GLY A 180 -27.63 21.30 -32.20
N ILE A 181 -26.97 20.97 -31.08
CA ILE A 181 -25.61 21.43 -30.79
C ILE A 181 -24.61 20.79 -31.79
N PRO A 182 -23.72 21.57 -32.46
CA PRO A 182 -22.71 21.06 -33.39
C PRO A 182 -21.74 20.08 -32.72
N GLN A 183 -21.24 19.11 -33.48
CA GLN A 183 -20.36 18.05 -32.95
C GLN A 183 -19.15 18.56 -32.19
N ARG A 184 -18.48 19.61 -32.71
CA ARG A 184 -17.31 20.20 -32.04
C ARG A 184 -17.63 20.75 -30.65
N GLU A 185 -18.75 21.41 -30.52
CA GLU A 185 -19.21 21.98 -29.26
C GLU A 185 -19.67 20.89 -28.29
N ARG A 186 -20.38 19.86 -28.78
CA ARG A 186 -20.76 18.70 -27.98
C ARG A 186 -19.55 18.01 -27.34
N LEU A 187 -18.45 17.79 -28.10
CA LEU A 187 -17.23 17.17 -27.57
C LEU A 187 -16.62 17.99 -26.44
N LEU A 188 -16.62 19.31 -26.53
CA LEU A 188 -16.14 20.18 -25.46
C LEU A 188 -17.00 20.07 -24.20
N LEU A 189 -18.32 20.07 -24.36
CA LEU A 189 -19.28 19.94 -23.24
C LEU A 189 -19.17 18.57 -22.56
N LEU A 190 -19.05 17.49 -23.34
CA LEU A 190 -18.87 16.12 -22.83
C LEU A 190 -17.56 15.97 -22.06
N ASN A 191 -16.46 16.50 -22.57
CA ASN A 191 -15.19 16.48 -21.87
C ASN A 191 -15.25 17.25 -20.52
N LYS A 192 -15.87 18.42 -20.52
CA LYS A 192 -16.06 19.20 -19.31
C LYS A 192 -16.88 18.42 -18.26
N MET A 193 -17.99 17.82 -18.68
CA MET A 193 -18.82 17.00 -17.81
C MET A 193 -18.06 15.78 -17.24
N ALA A 194 -17.30 15.08 -18.07
CA ALA A 194 -16.50 13.93 -17.64
C ALA A 194 -15.47 14.32 -16.56
N ILE A 195 -14.77 15.44 -16.76
CA ILE A 195 -13.79 15.96 -15.79
C ILE A 195 -14.48 16.33 -14.48
N GLU A 196 -15.64 16.97 -14.52
CA GLU A 196 -16.41 17.33 -13.33
C GLU A 196 -16.89 16.10 -12.56
N GLN A 197 -17.39 15.07 -13.25
CA GLN A 197 -17.81 13.81 -12.63
C GLN A 197 -16.64 13.07 -11.98
N LEU A 198 -15.49 13.00 -12.65
CA LEU A 198 -14.28 12.39 -12.08
C LEU A 198 -13.84 13.11 -10.81
N LYS A 199 -13.86 14.46 -10.80
CA LYS A 199 -13.55 15.24 -9.58
C LYS A 199 -14.52 14.98 -8.44
N ILE A 200 -15.81 14.78 -8.72
CA ILE A 200 -16.81 14.45 -7.70
C ILE A 200 -16.52 13.07 -7.13
N ILE A 201 -16.22 12.08 -7.97
CA ILE A 201 -15.87 10.71 -7.55
C ILE A 201 -14.63 10.74 -6.66
N GLU A 202 -13.55 11.44 -7.07
CA GLU A 202 -12.33 11.59 -6.29
C GLU A 202 -12.57 12.27 -4.92
N ASN A 203 -13.42 13.29 -4.88
CA ASN A 203 -13.76 14.00 -3.64
C ASN A 203 -14.63 13.16 -2.68
N HIS A 204 -15.48 12.28 -3.21
CA HIS A 204 -16.28 11.37 -2.38
C HIS A 204 -15.45 10.22 -1.82
N HIS A 205 -14.46 9.70 -2.55
CA HIS A 205 -13.52 8.72 -2.01
C HIS A 205 -12.72 9.25 -0.81
N GLY A 206 -12.52 10.57 -0.72
CA GLY A 206 -11.88 11.19 0.44
C GLY A 206 -12.77 11.38 1.66
N LYS A 207 -14.09 11.13 1.57
CA LYS A 207 -15.07 11.35 2.65
C LYS A 207 -15.79 10.08 3.15
N LEU A 208 -15.60 8.93 2.48
CA LEU A 208 -16.30 7.68 2.80
C LEU A 208 -15.46 6.67 3.60
N LEU A 209 -14.33 7.11 4.13
CA LEU A 209 -13.56 6.32 5.10
C LEU A 209 -13.73 6.99 6.48
N PRO A 210 -14.36 6.30 7.45
CA PRO A 210 -14.45 6.74 8.83
C PRO A 210 -13.09 6.78 9.51
#